data_f08cb5c55b6dfcdad35ee23386abce1f
#
_entry.id   f08cb5c55b6dfcdad35ee23386abce1f
#
_cell.length_a   1.000
_cell.length_b   1.000
_cell.length_c   1.000
_cell.angle_alpha   90.00
_cell.angle_beta   90.00
_cell.angle_gamma   90.00
#
_symmetry.space_group_name_H-M   'P 1'
#
loop_
_entity.id
_entity.type
_entity.pdbx_description
1 polymer ?
#
loop_
_entity_poly.entity_id
_entity_poly.type
_entity_poly.pdbx_seq_one_letter_code
_entity_poly.pdbx_strand_id
1 'polypeptide(L)'
;MGKAVCIFLLSIFFLRISYSQVNLTSSNLPIVLIDTHGQEIPNEPKIPATMRIVDNGAGQRNEITGPYNDYDGNIGIEIRGSSSTMFEKKSYGLEIWDENLNDTIASILGMTEEEDWVLHGPYSDKSLMRNFLTFKLGRDLGRYASRTRYVELVLNNDYRGVYVFMEKIKRDRYRVDIADLGPDENTGDDLTGGYIVKLDKFDGSNTGGGWASPYRPPGYSKPDQQIYFQFDYPKSRNITPEQEDYIKNYVTSFEDALQKLPAGDLKNGYKSFINLESFVDFAIINELSRNVDGYRLSTFLHKDKDLSLIHI
;
A
#
# COMPACT_ATOMS: atom_id res chain seq x y z
N MET A 1 -24.37 -66.30 -39.33
CA MET A 1 -24.72 -64.89 -38.97
C MET A 1 -23.67 -64.36 -38.02
N GLY A 2 -22.66 -63.67 -38.57
CA GLY A 2 -21.57 -63.07 -37.82
C GLY A 2 -21.90 -61.63 -37.47
N LYS A 3 -21.81 -61.29 -36.16
CA LYS A 3 -21.95 -59.90 -35.69
C LYS A 3 -20.59 -59.24 -35.72
N ALA A 4 -20.44 -58.23 -36.58
CA ALA A 4 -19.26 -57.38 -36.60
C ALA A 4 -19.38 -56.38 -35.40
N VAL A 5 -18.40 -56.39 -34.53
CA VAL A 5 -18.25 -55.41 -33.47
C VAL A 5 -17.35 -54.26 -33.99
N CYS A 6 -17.94 -53.11 -34.22
CA CYS A 6 -17.19 -51.87 -34.53
C CYS A 6 -16.64 -51.31 -33.20
N ILE A 7 -15.34 -51.34 -33.03
CA ILE A 7 -14.64 -50.64 -31.94
C ILE A 7 -14.33 -49.21 -32.42
N PHE A 8 -15.03 -48.21 -31.84
CA PHE A 8 -14.72 -46.80 -32.04
C PHE A 8 -13.57 -46.43 -31.10
N LEU A 9 -12.38 -46.24 -31.65
CA LEU A 9 -11.26 -45.65 -30.92
C LEU A 9 -11.45 -44.14 -30.86
N LEU A 10 -11.86 -43.67 -29.66
CA LEU A 10 -11.93 -42.25 -29.35
C LEU A 10 -10.51 -41.72 -29.05
N SER A 11 -9.87 -41.11 -30.03
CA SER A 11 -8.57 -40.43 -29.84
C SER A 11 -8.82 -39.10 -29.10
N ILE A 12 -8.56 -39.07 -27.78
CA ILE A 12 -8.59 -37.83 -27.00
C ILE A 12 -7.30 -37.07 -27.33
N PHE A 13 -7.40 -36.07 -28.17
CA PHE A 13 -6.36 -35.06 -28.38
C PHE A 13 -6.26 -34.18 -27.11
N PHE A 14 -5.29 -34.44 -26.25
CA PHE A 14 -4.87 -33.48 -25.25
C PHE A 14 -4.16 -32.33 -25.95
N LEU A 15 -4.87 -31.21 -26.18
CA LEU A 15 -4.23 -29.94 -26.49
C LEU A 15 -3.40 -29.52 -25.26
N ARG A 16 -2.10 -29.76 -25.31
CA ARG A 16 -1.18 -29.12 -24.39
C ARG A 16 -1.07 -27.67 -24.83
N ILE A 17 -1.74 -26.77 -24.11
CA ILE A 17 -1.49 -25.32 -24.23
C ILE A 17 -0.10 -25.11 -23.62
N SER A 18 0.92 -25.04 -24.47
CA SER A 18 2.25 -24.63 -24.02
C SER A 18 2.22 -23.11 -23.87
N TYR A 19 2.11 -22.63 -22.64
CA TYR A 19 2.44 -21.26 -22.36
C TYR A 19 3.94 -21.09 -22.58
N SER A 20 4.33 -20.24 -23.52
CA SER A 20 5.73 -19.84 -23.66
C SER A 20 6.08 -19.03 -22.41
N GLN A 21 6.84 -19.62 -21.50
CA GLN A 21 7.39 -18.90 -20.36
C GLN A 21 8.43 -17.92 -20.90
N VAL A 22 8.24 -16.62 -20.60
CA VAL A 22 9.21 -15.59 -20.94
C VAL A 22 10.39 -15.73 -19.99
N ASN A 23 11.55 -16.12 -20.53
CA ASN A 23 12.79 -16.14 -19.75
C ASN A 23 13.44 -14.76 -19.79
N LEU A 24 13.35 -14.04 -18.67
CA LEU A 24 14.12 -12.82 -18.50
C LEU A 24 15.59 -13.17 -18.32
N THR A 25 16.47 -12.59 -19.12
CA THR A 25 17.93 -12.69 -18.94
C THR A 25 18.54 -11.39 -18.48
N SER A 26 18.01 -10.27 -18.97
CA SER A 26 18.49 -8.93 -18.58
C SER A 26 17.43 -7.88 -18.84
N SER A 27 17.50 -6.76 -18.11
CA SER A 27 16.63 -5.60 -18.28
C SER A 27 17.38 -4.29 -18.09
N ASN A 28 16.82 -3.19 -18.56
CA ASN A 28 17.24 -1.84 -18.20
C ASN A 28 16.56 -1.32 -16.91
N LEU A 29 15.63 -2.10 -16.36
CA LEU A 29 15.07 -1.88 -15.03
C LEU A 29 15.84 -2.72 -14.01
N PRO A 30 15.89 -2.32 -12.74
CA PRO A 30 16.36 -3.19 -11.67
C PRO A 30 15.61 -4.53 -11.67
N ILE A 31 16.30 -5.61 -11.32
CA ILE A 31 15.72 -6.95 -11.26
C ILE A 31 15.63 -7.38 -9.80
N VAL A 32 14.41 -7.68 -9.35
CA VAL A 32 14.12 -8.24 -8.03
C VAL A 32 13.87 -9.73 -8.17
N LEU A 33 14.69 -10.55 -7.51
CA LEU A 33 14.54 -11.99 -7.45
C LEU A 33 14.10 -12.38 -6.05
N ILE A 34 13.00 -13.12 -5.93
CA ILE A 34 12.48 -13.62 -4.64
C ILE A 34 12.35 -15.13 -4.73
N ASP A 35 12.85 -15.81 -3.70
CA ASP A 35 12.71 -17.26 -3.53
C ASP A 35 12.03 -17.54 -2.18
N THR A 36 10.85 -18.17 -2.22
CA THR A 36 10.09 -18.57 -1.04
C THR A 36 10.44 -19.99 -0.56
N HIS A 37 11.48 -20.60 -1.14
CA HIS A 37 11.92 -21.96 -0.81
C HIS A 37 10.80 -23.00 -0.95
N GLY A 38 9.92 -22.81 -1.95
CA GLY A 38 8.80 -23.70 -2.25
C GLY A 38 7.56 -23.48 -1.38
N GLN A 39 7.54 -22.47 -0.52
CA GLN A 39 6.36 -22.12 0.27
C GLN A 39 5.37 -21.31 -0.57
N GLU A 40 4.08 -21.55 -0.37
CA GLU A 40 3.02 -20.70 -0.93
C GLU A 40 2.90 -19.42 -0.11
N ILE A 41 2.80 -18.28 -0.80
CA ILE A 41 2.69 -16.97 -0.13
C ILE A 41 1.25 -16.78 0.35
N PRO A 42 1.02 -16.64 1.67
CA PRO A 42 -0.32 -16.40 2.22
C PRO A 42 -0.69 -14.90 2.18
N ASN A 43 -1.93 -14.58 2.53
CA ASN A 43 -2.33 -13.20 2.82
C ASN A 43 -1.72 -12.69 4.15
N GLU A 44 -1.71 -13.54 5.17
CA GLU A 44 -1.13 -13.31 6.51
C GLU A 44 -0.91 -14.67 7.19
N PRO A 45 0.08 -14.81 8.05
CA PRO A 45 1.20 -13.91 8.29
C PRO A 45 2.25 -13.98 7.17
N LYS A 46 3.22 -13.05 7.18
CA LYS A 46 4.39 -13.13 6.29
C LYS A 46 5.16 -14.43 6.50
N ILE A 47 5.67 -14.98 5.41
CA ILE A 47 6.56 -16.15 5.42
C ILE A 47 8.00 -15.75 5.10
N PRO A 48 9.00 -16.52 5.57
CA PRO A 48 10.40 -16.31 5.21
C PRO A 48 10.64 -16.52 3.71
N ALA A 49 11.41 -15.63 3.12
CA ALA A 49 11.92 -15.73 1.75
C ALA A 49 13.29 -15.08 1.66
N THR A 50 14.01 -15.32 0.58
CA THR A 50 15.20 -14.55 0.22
C THR A 50 14.89 -13.60 -0.91
N MET A 51 15.43 -12.38 -0.85
CA MET A 51 15.35 -11.39 -1.91
C MET A 51 16.73 -10.98 -2.35
N ARG A 52 16.92 -10.84 -3.67
CA ARG A 52 18.14 -10.31 -4.29
C ARG A 52 17.76 -9.24 -5.29
N ILE A 53 18.54 -8.18 -5.35
CA ILE A 53 18.30 -7.08 -6.27
C ILE A 53 19.56 -6.74 -7.04
N VAL A 54 19.40 -6.64 -8.37
CA VAL A 54 20.43 -6.13 -9.27
C VAL A 54 20.02 -4.75 -9.73
N ASP A 55 20.80 -3.74 -9.42
CA ASP A 55 20.65 -2.38 -9.95
C ASP A 55 22.01 -1.77 -10.28
N ASN A 56 22.38 -1.77 -11.57
CA ASN A 56 23.62 -1.19 -12.08
C ASN A 56 23.51 0.32 -12.38
N GLY A 57 22.36 0.92 -12.00
CA GLY A 57 22.12 2.34 -12.18
C GLY A 57 21.52 2.71 -13.55
N ALA A 58 21.17 3.97 -13.68
CA ALA A 58 20.47 4.49 -14.85
C ALA A 58 21.26 4.28 -16.14
N GLY A 59 20.60 3.75 -17.16
CA GLY A 59 21.17 3.51 -18.49
C GLY A 59 22.05 2.26 -18.59
N GLN A 60 22.26 1.53 -17.50
CA GLN A 60 22.98 0.25 -17.53
C GLN A 60 22.00 -0.91 -17.66
N ARG A 61 22.51 -2.07 -18.11
CA ARG A 61 21.72 -3.31 -18.10
C ARG A 61 22.00 -4.10 -16.83
N ASN A 62 20.94 -4.65 -16.32
CA ASN A 62 20.93 -5.57 -15.18
C ASN A 62 20.78 -6.99 -15.72
N GLU A 63 21.67 -7.89 -15.32
CA GLU A 63 21.62 -9.31 -15.68
C GLU A 63 21.02 -10.12 -14.53
N ILE A 64 20.17 -11.10 -14.83
CA ILE A 64 19.52 -11.93 -13.81
C ILE A 64 20.51 -12.69 -12.92
N THR A 65 21.71 -12.92 -13.44
CA THR A 65 22.78 -13.64 -12.72
C THR A 65 23.60 -12.77 -11.77
N GLY A 66 23.25 -11.50 -11.64
CA GLY A 66 23.94 -10.55 -10.75
C GLY A 66 25.04 -9.73 -11.42
N PRO A 67 25.85 -9.01 -10.67
CA PRO A 67 25.97 -9.07 -9.21
C PRO A 67 24.72 -8.52 -8.50
N TYR A 68 24.37 -9.10 -7.34
CA TYR A 68 23.28 -8.64 -6.47
C TYR A 68 23.76 -7.48 -5.61
N ASN A 69 23.87 -6.32 -6.23
CA ASN A 69 24.61 -5.16 -5.73
C ASN A 69 23.76 -4.13 -4.98
N ASP A 70 22.42 -4.25 -5.02
CA ASP A 70 21.55 -3.36 -4.26
C ASP A 70 21.05 -4.02 -2.97
N TYR A 71 20.64 -5.29 -3.03
CA TYR A 71 20.23 -6.06 -1.86
C TYR A 71 20.49 -7.57 -2.06
N ASP A 72 20.90 -8.27 -1.01
CA ASP A 72 20.95 -9.75 -0.92
C ASP A 72 20.73 -10.16 0.54
N GLY A 73 19.51 -10.66 0.87
CA GLY A 73 19.19 -10.98 2.26
C GLY A 73 17.80 -11.60 2.45
N ASN A 74 17.45 -11.79 3.70
CA ASN A 74 16.15 -12.36 4.10
C ASN A 74 15.06 -11.30 4.11
N ILE A 75 13.85 -11.75 3.82
CA ILE A 75 12.62 -10.95 3.90
C ILE A 75 11.48 -11.78 4.46
N GLY A 76 10.50 -11.11 5.05
CA GLY A 76 9.14 -11.62 5.18
C GLY A 76 8.31 -11.19 3.97
N ILE A 77 7.50 -12.10 3.42
CA ILE A 77 6.63 -11.82 2.28
C ILE A 77 5.20 -12.31 2.52
N GLU A 78 4.22 -11.50 2.11
CA GLU A 78 2.79 -11.85 2.13
C GLU A 78 2.09 -11.29 0.88
N ILE A 79 0.95 -11.88 0.50
CA ILE A 79 0.07 -11.27 -0.50
C ILE A 79 -0.61 -10.06 0.14
N ARG A 80 -0.59 -8.93 -0.57
CA ARG A 80 -1.18 -7.69 -0.09
C ARG A 80 -2.39 -7.29 -0.92
N GLY A 81 -3.40 -6.77 -0.23
CA GLY A 81 -4.60 -6.20 -0.82
C GLY A 81 -5.87 -6.90 -0.33
N SER A 82 -7.03 -6.31 -0.61
CA SER A 82 -8.34 -6.88 -0.37
C SER A 82 -8.90 -7.45 -1.68
N SER A 83 -9.67 -6.67 -2.45
CA SER A 83 -10.21 -7.12 -3.75
C SER A 83 -9.13 -7.39 -4.81
N SER A 84 -7.97 -6.76 -4.72
CA SER A 84 -6.86 -7.03 -5.66
C SER A 84 -6.23 -8.41 -5.50
N THR A 85 -6.50 -9.12 -4.41
CA THR A 85 -6.05 -10.51 -4.23
C THR A 85 -6.70 -11.49 -5.21
N MET A 86 -7.80 -11.11 -5.87
CA MET A 86 -8.41 -11.92 -6.93
C MET A 86 -7.65 -11.86 -8.26
N PHE A 87 -6.79 -10.86 -8.48
CA PHE A 87 -6.05 -10.72 -9.72
C PHE A 87 -4.91 -11.75 -9.81
N GLU A 88 -4.59 -12.20 -11.02
CA GLU A 88 -3.47 -13.12 -11.26
C GLU A 88 -2.14 -12.48 -10.87
N LYS A 89 -1.93 -11.20 -11.22
CA LYS A 89 -0.76 -10.43 -10.82
C LYS A 89 -0.98 -9.86 -9.42
N LYS A 90 -0.47 -10.57 -8.41
CA LYS A 90 -0.59 -10.20 -6.99
C LYS A 90 0.29 -9.00 -6.67
N SER A 91 -0.11 -8.22 -5.67
CA SER A 91 0.79 -7.30 -4.96
C SER A 91 1.29 -7.98 -3.68
N TYR A 92 2.49 -7.61 -3.24
CA TYR A 92 3.13 -8.21 -2.07
C TYR A 92 3.52 -7.15 -1.04
N GLY A 93 3.33 -7.47 0.24
CA GLY A 93 3.96 -6.78 1.37
C GLY A 93 5.30 -7.45 1.65
N LEU A 94 6.33 -6.66 1.82
CA LEU A 94 7.68 -7.11 2.15
C LEU A 94 8.13 -6.49 3.46
N GLU A 95 8.94 -7.22 4.20
CA GLU A 95 9.59 -6.77 5.43
C GLU A 95 11.01 -7.28 5.45
N ILE A 96 11.97 -6.41 5.73
CA ILE A 96 13.38 -6.79 5.75
C ILE A 96 13.68 -7.50 7.07
N TRP A 97 14.29 -8.68 6.97
CA TRP A 97 14.63 -9.51 8.11
C TRP A 97 16.13 -9.78 8.20
N ASP A 98 16.63 -9.87 9.44
CA ASP A 98 17.99 -10.31 9.72
C ASP A 98 18.16 -11.85 9.57
N GLU A 99 19.34 -12.37 9.88
CA GLU A 99 19.64 -13.81 9.82
C GLU A 99 18.81 -14.63 10.83
N ASN A 100 18.28 -14.00 11.87
CA ASN A 100 17.42 -14.62 12.89
C ASN A 100 15.93 -14.42 12.61
N LEU A 101 15.57 -13.87 11.45
CA LEU A 101 14.21 -13.55 11.03
C LEU A 101 13.55 -12.47 11.93
N ASN A 102 14.34 -11.58 12.50
CA ASN A 102 13.83 -10.38 13.16
C ASN A 102 13.82 -9.20 12.19
N ASP A 103 12.92 -8.26 12.44
CA ASP A 103 12.80 -7.03 11.67
C ASP A 103 14.12 -6.25 11.70
N THR A 104 14.56 -5.80 10.55
CA THR A 104 15.72 -4.93 10.37
C THR A 104 15.46 -3.95 9.22
N ILE A 105 16.36 -2.99 9.04
CA ILE A 105 16.20 -1.95 8.04
C ILE A 105 17.23 -2.07 6.92
N ALA A 106 16.85 -1.72 5.70
CA ALA A 106 17.76 -1.62 4.57
C ALA A 106 17.35 -0.49 3.63
N SER A 107 18.34 0.14 3.02
CA SER A 107 18.13 1.03 1.86
C SER A 107 17.95 0.18 0.62
N ILE A 108 16.86 0.36 -0.11
CA ILE A 108 16.54 -0.41 -1.30
C ILE A 108 16.33 0.53 -2.49
N LEU A 109 17.02 0.26 -3.60
CA LEU A 109 16.91 1.01 -4.86
C LEU A 109 17.12 2.52 -4.67
N GLY A 110 18.05 2.88 -3.79
CA GLY A 110 18.35 4.27 -3.45
C GLY A 110 17.26 5.00 -2.67
N MET A 111 16.25 4.30 -2.15
CA MET A 111 15.29 4.83 -1.19
C MET A 111 15.81 4.68 0.22
N THR A 112 15.38 5.57 1.13
CA THR A 112 15.85 5.60 2.51
C THR A 112 15.55 4.29 3.23
N GLU A 113 16.49 3.87 4.08
CA GLU A 113 16.40 2.64 4.87
C GLU A 113 15.11 2.54 5.67
N GLU A 114 14.51 1.37 5.63
CA GLU A 114 13.32 1.00 6.39
C GLU A 114 13.06 -0.52 6.29
N GLU A 115 12.23 -1.04 7.15
CA GLU A 115 11.87 -2.47 7.15
C GLU A 115 10.76 -2.81 6.16
N ASP A 116 9.73 -1.96 6.07
CA ASP A 116 8.46 -2.22 5.36
C ASP A 116 8.45 -1.68 3.92
N TRP A 117 8.18 -2.55 2.96
CA TRP A 117 8.11 -2.24 1.52
C TRP A 117 6.89 -2.86 0.85
N VAL A 118 6.60 -2.42 -0.36
CA VAL A 118 5.50 -2.95 -1.17
C VAL A 118 5.99 -3.22 -2.60
N LEU A 119 5.68 -4.41 -3.12
CA LEU A 119 5.71 -4.71 -4.54
C LEU A 119 4.28 -4.60 -5.09
N HIS A 120 3.97 -3.49 -5.73
CA HIS A 120 2.67 -3.28 -6.36
C HIS A 120 2.63 -3.93 -7.74
N GLY A 121 1.69 -4.84 -7.94
CA GLY A 121 1.41 -5.47 -9.22
C GLY A 121 0.28 -4.72 -9.96
N PRO A 122 0.57 -3.85 -10.94
CA PRO A 122 -0.41 -2.99 -11.59
C PRO A 122 -1.26 -3.76 -12.62
N TYR A 123 -2.06 -4.73 -12.19
CA TYR A 123 -2.80 -5.65 -13.07
C TYR A 123 -3.85 -4.93 -13.93
N SER A 124 -4.66 -4.09 -13.31
CA SER A 124 -5.76 -3.37 -13.98
C SER A 124 -5.27 -2.15 -14.78
N ASP A 125 -4.11 -1.60 -14.46
CA ASP A 125 -3.51 -0.49 -15.18
C ASP A 125 -2.63 -0.99 -16.33
N LYS A 126 -3.18 -1.02 -17.55
CA LYS A 126 -2.45 -1.49 -18.74
C LYS A 126 -1.29 -0.58 -19.16
N SER A 127 -1.25 0.66 -18.67
CA SER A 127 -0.11 1.56 -18.88
C SER A 127 1.02 1.29 -17.89
N LEU A 128 0.77 0.62 -16.77
CA LEU A 128 1.65 0.39 -15.62
C LEU A 128 2.14 1.69 -14.94
N MET A 129 1.61 2.86 -15.33
CA MET A 129 2.17 4.17 -14.98
C MET A 129 1.37 4.93 -13.91
N ARG A 130 0.10 4.61 -13.71
CA ARG A 130 -0.81 5.45 -12.90
C ARG A 130 -0.30 5.66 -11.48
N ASN A 131 -0.01 4.60 -10.75
CA ASN A 131 0.51 4.72 -9.38
C ASN A 131 1.84 5.48 -9.34
N PHE A 132 2.77 5.13 -10.23
CA PHE A 132 4.07 5.79 -10.30
C PHE A 132 3.94 7.29 -10.52
N LEU A 133 3.15 7.70 -11.52
CA LEU A 133 2.93 9.12 -11.86
C LEU A 133 2.18 9.86 -10.75
N THR A 134 1.15 9.25 -10.17
CA THR A 134 0.36 9.88 -9.11
C THR A 134 1.21 10.17 -7.88
N PHE A 135 2.01 9.19 -7.42
CA PHE A 135 2.93 9.42 -6.31
C PHE A 135 4.04 10.42 -6.65
N LYS A 136 4.54 10.40 -7.90
CA LYS A 136 5.51 11.41 -8.34
C LYS A 136 4.93 12.82 -8.31
N LEU A 137 3.72 13.02 -8.83
CA LEU A 137 3.03 14.31 -8.80
C LEU A 137 2.81 14.80 -7.36
N GLY A 138 2.42 13.93 -6.44
CA GLY A 138 2.30 14.27 -5.01
C GLY A 138 3.61 14.84 -4.45
N ARG A 139 4.73 14.16 -4.73
CA ARG A 139 6.06 14.65 -4.32
C ARG A 139 6.47 15.96 -5.00
N ASP A 140 6.15 16.11 -6.28
CA ASP A 140 6.46 17.34 -7.04
C ASP A 140 5.67 18.56 -6.50
N LEU A 141 4.51 18.34 -5.89
CA LEU A 141 3.74 19.35 -5.15
C LEU A 141 4.28 19.61 -3.72
N GLY A 142 5.37 18.96 -3.33
CA GLY A 142 5.97 19.11 -2.01
C GLY A 142 5.25 18.34 -0.88
N ARG A 143 4.37 17.41 -1.24
CA ARG A 143 3.69 16.51 -0.27
C ARG A 143 4.48 15.24 -0.08
N TYR A 144 4.37 14.62 1.10
CA TYR A 144 4.81 13.24 1.21
C TYR A 144 3.92 12.36 0.34
N ALA A 145 4.54 11.56 -0.48
CA ALA A 145 3.92 10.48 -1.23
C ALA A 145 4.96 9.39 -1.45
N SER A 146 4.57 8.13 -1.32
CA SER A 146 5.48 6.98 -1.38
C SER A 146 6.44 7.06 -2.55
N ARG A 147 7.75 6.93 -2.28
CA ARG A 147 8.76 6.82 -3.34
C ARG A 147 8.59 5.50 -4.06
N THR A 148 8.82 5.52 -5.36
CA THR A 148 8.51 4.40 -6.25
C THR A 148 9.66 4.15 -7.21
N ARG A 149 9.91 2.86 -7.54
CA ARG A 149 10.84 2.39 -8.57
C ARG A 149 10.18 1.31 -9.42
N TYR A 150 10.32 1.37 -10.72
CA TYR A 150 9.99 0.23 -11.56
C TYR A 150 11.03 -0.85 -11.42
N VAL A 151 10.58 -2.10 -11.35
CA VAL A 151 11.44 -3.28 -11.28
C VAL A 151 10.86 -4.41 -12.13
N GLU A 152 11.73 -5.32 -12.58
CA GLU A 152 11.32 -6.62 -13.07
C GLU A 152 11.26 -7.60 -11.90
N LEU A 153 10.17 -8.36 -11.75
CA LEU A 153 10.04 -9.35 -10.69
C LEU A 153 10.22 -10.77 -11.23
N VAL A 154 11.14 -11.51 -10.64
CA VAL A 154 11.27 -12.97 -10.78
C VAL A 154 10.96 -13.60 -9.42
N LEU A 155 9.92 -14.41 -9.36
CA LEU A 155 9.47 -15.09 -8.14
C LEU A 155 9.55 -16.59 -8.35
N ASN A 156 10.37 -17.28 -7.54
CA ASN A 156 10.60 -18.72 -7.63
C ASN A 156 11.01 -19.15 -9.04
N ASN A 157 11.95 -18.43 -9.63
CA ASN A 157 12.44 -18.60 -11.01
C ASN A 157 11.38 -18.38 -12.11
N ASP A 158 10.21 -17.83 -11.76
CA ASP A 158 9.17 -17.49 -12.74
C ASP A 158 9.09 -15.96 -12.91
N TYR A 159 9.26 -15.49 -14.14
CA TYR A 159 9.19 -14.06 -14.45
C TYR A 159 7.76 -13.54 -14.37
N ARG A 160 7.52 -12.57 -13.49
CA ARG A 160 6.20 -11.99 -13.21
C ARG A 160 5.95 -10.65 -13.91
N GLY A 161 6.93 -10.16 -14.67
CA GLY A 161 6.83 -8.88 -15.38
C GLY A 161 7.17 -7.68 -14.52
N VAL A 162 6.83 -6.50 -15.03
CA VAL A 162 7.11 -5.22 -14.38
C VAL A 162 6.23 -4.99 -13.16
N TYR A 163 6.85 -4.60 -12.05
CA TYR A 163 6.23 -4.20 -10.79
C TYR A 163 6.65 -2.78 -10.43
N VAL A 164 5.94 -2.18 -9.46
CA VAL A 164 6.36 -0.95 -8.80
C VAL A 164 6.80 -1.31 -7.39
N PHE A 165 8.10 -1.25 -7.13
CA PHE A 165 8.66 -1.32 -5.77
C PHE A 165 8.47 0.03 -5.11
N MET A 166 7.90 0.07 -3.91
CA MET A 166 7.50 1.33 -3.29
C MET A 166 7.51 1.26 -1.77
N GLU A 167 7.59 2.44 -1.15
CA GLU A 167 7.45 2.60 0.28
C GLU A 167 6.03 2.26 0.74
N LYS A 168 5.95 1.59 1.88
CA LYS A 168 4.71 1.51 2.65
C LYS A 168 4.51 2.83 3.40
N ILE A 169 3.29 3.38 3.38
CA ILE A 169 2.95 4.52 4.22
C ILE A 169 3.10 4.11 5.67
N LYS A 170 3.88 4.88 6.43
CA LYS A 170 4.24 4.58 7.82
C LYS A 170 4.75 5.85 8.49
N ARG A 171 4.55 5.98 9.80
CA ARG A 171 5.25 6.99 10.58
C ARG A 171 6.73 6.66 10.56
N ASP A 172 7.52 7.56 10.02
CA ASP A 172 8.97 7.50 9.99
C ASP A 172 9.52 8.88 9.59
N ARG A 173 10.72 9.22 10.06
CA ARG A 173 11.41 10.49 9.77
C ARG A 173 11.53 10.79 8.28
N TYR A 174 11.65 9.77 7.45
CA TYR A 174 11.83 9.91 6.00
C TYR A 174 10.57 9.59 5.20
N ARG A 175 9.47 9.25 5.89
CA ARG A 175 8.16 8.97 5.28
C ARG A 175 7.11 9.95 5.80
N VAL A 176 6.24 9.56 6.68
CA VAL A 176 5.32 10.48 7.37
C VAL A 176 6.01 10.96 8.63
N ASP A 177 6.66 12.11 8.53
CA ASP A 177 7.44 12.71 9.62
C ASP A 177 6.52 13.44 10.60
N ILE A 178 5.98 12.69 11.55
CA ILE A 178 5.16 13.17 12.66
C ILE A 178 5.72 12.66 13.97
N ALA A 179 5.35 13.31 15.06
CA ALA A 179 5.75 12.95 16.41
C ALA A 179 5.47 11.48 16.71
N ASP A 180 6.26 10.88 17.56
CA ASP A 180 5.92 9.63 18.22
C ASP A 180 4.73 9.86 19.16
N LEU A 181 3.93 8.83 19.37
CA LEU A 181 2.82 8.87 20.31
C LEU A 181 2.85 7.61 21.17
N GLY A 182 3.47 7.75 22.33
CA GLY A 182 3.60 6.68 23.31
C GLY A 182 2.35 6.48 24.14
N PRO A 183 2.24 5.35 24.87
CA PRO A 183 1.06 5.04 25.70
C PRO A 183 0.88 5.97 26.90
N ASP A 184 1.89 6.72 27.30
CA ASP A 184 1.85 7.66 28.42
C ASP A 184 1.48 9.09 27.99
N GLU A 185 1.39 9.36 26.69
CA GLU A 185 1.11 10.68 26.10
C GLU A 185 -0.40 10.91 25.95
N ASN A 186 -1.10 11.08 27.08
CA ASN A 186 -2.56 11.10 27.14
C ASN A 186 -3.15 12.47 27.51
N THR A 187 -2.34 13.51 27.62
CA THR A 187 -2.80 14.86 28.04
C THR A 187 -1.96 15.96 27.39
N GLY A 188 -2.53 17.19 27.35
CA GLY A 188 -1.82 18.37 26.87
C GLY A 188 -1.42 18.27 25.40
N ASP A 189 -0.31 18.92 25.04
CA ASP A 189 0.17 19.00 23.66
C ASP A 189 0.55 17.63 23.11
N ASP A 190 1.04 16.74 23.94
CA ASP A 190 1.46 15.38 23.55
C ASP A 190 0.31 14.56 22.99
N LEU A 191 -0.91 14.72 23.52
CA LEU A 191 -2.12 14.05 23.02
C LEU A 191 -2.54 14.56 21.63
N THR A 192 -2.09 15.77 21.22
CA THR A 192 -2.64 16.45 20.03
C THR A 192 -2.14 15.95 18.70
N GLY A 193 -1.11 15.09 18.66
CA GLY A 193 -0.47 14.66 17.43
C GLY A 193 0.15 13.28 17.47
N GLY A 194 0.75 12.90 16.37
CA GLY A 194 1.32 11.57 16.20
C GLY A 194 0.29 10.54 15.70
N TYR A 195 -0.69 10.97 14.88
CA TYR A 195 -1.71 10.07 14.35
C TYR A 195 -1.61 9.91 12.83
N ILE A 196 -1.78 8.67 12.36
CA ILE A 196 -2.14 8.36 10.98
C ILE A 196 -3.46 7.62 11.00
N VAL A 197 -4.47 8.15 10.31
CA VAL A 197 -5.76 7.49 10.14
C VAL A 197 -5.97 7.18 8.65
N LYS A 198 -6.60 6.05 8.39
CA LYS A 198 -6.86 5.56 7.04
C LYS A 198 -8.36 5.44 6.80
N LEU A 199 -8.86 6.01 5.70
CA LEU A 199 -10.19 5.70 5.20
C LEU A 199 -10.11 4.46 4.34
N ASP A 200 -10.80 3.40 4.75
CA ASP A 200 -10.85 2.14 4.00
C ASP A 200 -12.12 1.37 4.37
N LYS A 201 -12.42 0.30 3.60
CA LYS A 201 -13.57 -0.55 3.91
C LYS A 201 -13.36 -1.30 5.21
N PHE A 202 -14.45 -1.44 5.95
CA PHE A 202 -14.52 -2.38 7.04
C PHE A 202 -14.84 -3.77 6.46
N ASP A 203 -13.90 -4.67 6.48
CA ASP A 203 -14.06 -6.03 5.94
C ASP A 203 -14.25 -7.11 7.02
N GLY A 204 -14.39 -6.69 8.28
CA GLY A 204 -14.56 -7.60 9.42
C GLY A 204 -13.28 -8.33 9.85
N SER A 205 -12.25 -8.35 9.01
CA SER A 205 -10.93 -8.92 9.31
C SER A 205 -9.95 -7.89 9.86
N ASN A 206 -10.31 -6.60 9.81
CA ASN A 206 -9.49 -5.52 10.30
C ASN A 206 -9.39 -5.55 11.83
N THR A 207 -8.37 -6.24 12.29
CA THR A 207 -7.90 -6.16 13.68
C THR A 207 -7.37 -4.76 14.02
N GLY A 208 -7.33 -3.86 13.03
CA GLY A 208 -6.75 -2.52 13.12
C GLY A 208 -7.55 -1.52 13.95
N GLY A 209 -8.78 -1.85 14.39
CA GLY A 209 -9.63 -0.91 15.12
C GLY A 209 -10.05 0.30 14.28
N GLY A 210 -10.89 1.15 14.84
CA GLY A 210 -11.35 2.36 14.19
C GLY A 210 -12.81 2.67 14.49
N TRP A 211 -13.38 3.61 13.74
CA TRP A 211 -14.76 4.03 13.93
C TRP A 211 -15.46 4.36 12.61
N ALA A 212 -16.77 4.26 12.63
CA ALA A 212 -17.60 4.69 11.51
C ALA A 212 -17.91 6.19 11.63
N SER A 213 -17.84 6.92 10.52
CA SER A 213 -18.34 8.29 10.47
C SER A 213 -19.83 8.33 10.80
N PRO A 214 -20.30 9.35 11.54
CA PRO A 214 -21.75 9.59 11.70
C PRO A 214 -22.40 10.06 10.39
N TYR A 215 -21.60 10.47 9.42
CA TYR A 215 -22.05 10.96 8.12
C TYR A 215 -21.88 9.91 7.02
N ARG A 216 -22.66 10.07 5.97
CA ARG A 216 -22.60 9.23 4.77
C ARG A 216 -22.24 10.07 3.56
N PRO A 217 -21.57 9.48 2.55
CA PRO A 217 -21.34 10.18 1.29
C PRO A 217 -22.66 10.65 0.68
N PRO A 218 -22.71 11.85 0.07
CA PRO A 218 -23.90 12.36 -0.61
C PRO A 218 -24.43 11.37 -1.65
N GLY A 219 -25.74 11.15 -1.65
CA GLY A 219 -26.41 10.25 -2.60
C GLY A 219 -26.35 8.75 -2.27
N TYR A 220 -25.70 8.37 -1.17
CA TYR A 220 -25.63 6.97 -0.73
C TYR A 220 -26.56 6.69 0.45
N SER A 221 -27.39 5.66 0.31
CA SER A 221 -28.39 5.27 1.33
C SER A 221 -28.21 3.87 1.90
N LYS A 222 -27.32 3.06 1.32
CA LYS A 222 -27.12 1.67 1.77
C LYS A 222 -26.23 1.60 3.02
N PRO A 223 -26.48 0.66 3.96
CA PRO A 223 -25.69 0.52 5.19
C PRO A 223 -24.21 0.23 4.96
N ASP A 224 -23.86 -0.47 3.86
CA ASP A 224 -22.51 -0.86 3.47
C ASP A 224 -21.67 0.28 2.86
N GLN A 225 -22.25 1.48 2.73
CA GLN A 225 -21.62 2.66 2.15
C GLN A 225 -21.23 3.68 3.23
N GLN A 226 -20.90 3.22 4.41
CA GLN A 226 -20.43 4.06 5.50
C GLN A 226 -18.95 4.37 5.33
N ILE A 227 -18.58 5.62 5.63
CA ILE A 227 -17.17 6.01 5.74
C ILE A 227 -16.62 5.39 7.03
N TYR A 228 -15.52 4.67 6.93
CA TYR A 228 -14.87 4.04 8.06
C TYR A 228 -13.43 4.53 8.19
N PHE A 229 -13.09 5.05 9.37
CA PHE A 229 -11.74 5.46 9.74
C PHE A 229 -11.06 4.36 10.53
N GLN A 230 -9.82 4.04 10.16
CA GLN A 230 -9.02 3.00 10.80
C GLN A 230 -7.75 3.62 11.39
N PHE A 231 -7.30 3.11 12.53
CA PHE A 231 -6.02 3.50 13.10
C PHE A 231 -4.89 2.86 12.30
N ASP A 232 -4.05 3.68 11.65
CA ASP A 232 -2.83 3.19 11.04
C ASP A 232 -1.62 3.41 11.93
N TYR A 233 -1.55 4.56 12.62
CA TYR A 233 -0.60 4.84 13.69
C TYR A 233 -1.23 5.77 14.75
N PRO A 234 -1.09 5.47 16.06
CA PRO A 234 -0.66 4.19 16.61
C PRO A 234 -1.57 3.04 16.16
N LYS A 235 -1.05 1.81 16.15
CA LYS A 235 -1.91 0.64 15.86
C LYS A 235 -2.95 0.44 16.96
N SER A 236 -4.11 -0.12 16.64
CA SER A 236 -5.20 -0.29 17.62
C SER A 236 -4.82 -1.08 18.88
N ARG A 237 -3.82 -1.93 18.81
CA ARG A 237 -3.27 -2.65 19.96
C ARG A 237 -2.44 -1.77 20.90
N ASN A 238 -2.01 -0.59 20.45
CA ASN A 238 -1.10 0.30 21.14
C ASN A 238 -1.74 1.65 21.51
N ILE A 239 -2.80 2.06 20.80
CA ILE A 239 -3.52 3.32 21.06
C ILE A 239 -4.27 3.22 22.38
N THR A 240 -4.20 4.25 23.20
CA THR A 240 -4.96 4.32 24.46
C THR A 240 -6.38 4.83 24.23
N PRO A 241 -7.32 4.60 25.17
CA PRO A 241 -8.68 5.14 25.06
C PRO A 241 -8.71 6.66 24.92
N GLU A 242 -7.84 7.38 25.62
CA GLU A 242 -7.73 8.85 25.58
C GLU A 242 -7.28 9.33 24.19
N GLN A 243 -6.30 8.65 23.59
CA GLN A 243 -5.78 8.93 22.24
C GLN A 243 -6.84 8.60 21.18
N GLU A 244 -7.54 7.46 21.31
CA GLU A 244 -8.65 7.09 20.44
C GLU A 244 -9.76 8.14 20.47
N ASP A 245 -10.21 8.51 21.67
CA ASP A 245 -11.25 9.51 21.83
C ASP A 245 -10.83 10.88 21.27
N TYR A 246 -9.58 11.28 21.46
CA TYR A 246 -9.07 12.54 20.93
C TYR A 246 -9.17 12.59 19.41
N ILE A 247 -8.55 11.63 18.70
CA ILE A 247 -8.50 11.67 17.23
C ILE A 247 -9.89 11.48 16.61
N LYS A 248 -10.71 10.62 17.18
CA LYS A 248 -12.10 10.42 16.76
C LYS A 248 -12.91 11.70 16.91
N ASN A 249 -12.83 12.37 18.07
CA ASN A 249 -13.53 13.63 18.31
C ASN A 249 -13.03 14.74 17.40
N TYR A 250 -11.73 14.79 17.11
CA TYR A 250 -11.16 15.78 16.20
C TYR A 250 -11.72 15.60 14.78
N VAL A 251 -11.70 14.38 14.25
CA VAL A 251 -12.24 14.08 12.91
C VAL A 251 -13.76 14.32 12.87
N THR A 252 -14.51 13.89 13.89
CA THR A 252 -15.96 14.13 13.95
C THR A 252 -16.28 15.63 14.00
N SER A 253 -15.50 16.42 14.73
CA SER A 253 -15.66 17.87 14.76
C SER A 253 -15.38 18.52 13.41
N PHE A 254 -14.42 18.01 12.66
CA PHE A 254 -14.19 18.41 11.27
C PHE A 254 -15.39 18.09 10.37
N GLU A 255 -15.92 16.87 10.45
CA GLU A 255 -17.11 16.47 9.69
C GLU A 255 -18.35 17.30 10.08
N ASP A 256 -18.52 17.58 11.35
CA ASP A 256 -19.57 18.47 11.85
C ASP A 256 -19.45 19.89 11.30
N ALA A 257 -18.22 20.42 11.23
CA ALA A 257 -17.97 21.74 10.67
C ALA A 257 -18.26 21.80 9.16
N LEU A 258 -18.01 20.70 8.42
CA LEU A 258 -18.39 20.60 7.01
C LEU A 258 -19.91 20.63 6.81
N GLN A 259 -20.67 20.03 7.72
CA GLN A 259 -22.12 19.87 7.58
C GLN A 259 -22.92 21.05 8.14
N LYS A 260 -22.46 21.69 9.20
CA LYS A 260 -23.29 22.60 10.02
C LYS A 260 -22.87 24.05 9.95
N LEU A 261 -21.62 24.34 9.62
CA LEU A 261 -21.08 25.69 9.68
C LEU A 261 -20.87 26.29 8.28
N PRO A 262 -21.07 27.61 8.15
CA PRO A 262 -20.75 28.29 6.89
C PRO A 262 -19.27 28.09 6.51
N ALA A 263 -19.01 27.76 5.27
CA ALA A 263 -17.65 27.51 4.77
C ALA A 263 -16.70 28.72 4.97
N GLY A 264 -17.26 29.92 5.08
CA GLY A 264 -16.51 31.17 5.28
C GLY A 264 -16.15 31.47 6.74
N ASP A 265 -16.63 30.71 7.72
CA ASP A 265 -16.25 30.91 9.11
C ASP A 265 -14.82 30.43 9.33
N LEU A 266 -13.88 31.39 9.36
CA LEU A 266 -12.44 31.10 9.51
C LEU A 266 -12.07 30.60 10.92
N LYS A 267 -12.91 30.82 11.91
CA LYS A 267 -12.63 30.48 13.31
C LYS A 267 -13.20 29.12 13.70
N ASN A 268 -14.43 28.81 13.27
CA ASN A 268 -15.16 27.62 13.68
C ASN A 268 -15.54 26.73 12.47
N GLY A 269 -15.23 27.15 11.25
CA GLY A 269 -15.48 26.38 10.03
C GLY A 269 -14.44 25.30 9.80
N TYR A 270 -14.69 24.44 8.85
CA TYR A 270 -13.84 23.27 8.52
C TYR A 270 -12.36 23.63 8.28
N LYS A 271 -12.04 24.85 7.84
CA LYS A 271 -10.67 25.30 7.56
C LYS A 271 -9.76 25.33 8.79
N SER A 272 -10.33 25.36 10.00
CA SER A 272 -9.54 25.28 11.24
C SER A 272 -9.04 23.87 11.55
N PHE A 273 -9.62 22.86 10.91
CA PHE A 273 -9.32 21.44 11.18
C PHE A 273 -8.35 20.84 10.17
N ILE A 274 -8.17 21.46 9.02
CA ILE A 274 -7.40 20.85 7.90
C ILE A 274 -6.34 21.84 7.36
N ASN A 275 -5.26 21.28 6.83
CA ASN A 275 -4.40 22.01 5.92
C ASN A 275 -5.08 22.07 4.53
N LEU A 276 -5.74 23.18 4.24
CA LEU A 276 -6.58 23.33 3.04
C LEU A 276 -5.80 23.05 1.76
N GLU A 277 -4.54 23.45 1.69
CA GLU A 277 -3.70 23.25 0.48
C GLU A 277 -3.48 21.76 0.23
N SER A 278 -3.23 20.95 1.27
CA SER A 278 -3.05 19.51 1.10
C SER A 278 -4.32 18.82 0.59
N PHE A 279 -5.48 19.27 1.04
CA PHE A 279 -6.76 18.75 0.56
C PHE A 279 -7.06 19.14 -0.89
N VAL A 280 -6.69 20.35 -1.28
CA VAL A 280 -6.81 20.81 -2.68
C VAL A 280 -5.86 20.01 -3.58
N ASP A 281 -4.60 19.84 -3.19
CA ASP A 281 -3.62 19.06 -3.95
C ASP A 281 -4.09 17.61 -4.11
N PHE A 282 -4.59 17.00 -3.02
CA PHE A 282 -5.16 15.66 -3.05
C PHE A 282 -6.35 15.55 -4.01
N ALA A 283 -7.28 16.52 -3.99
CA ALA A 283 -8.41 16.55 -4.90
C ALA A 283 -7.94 16.67 -6.35
N ILE A 284 -7.02 17.58 -6.66
CA ILE A 284 -6.47 17.77 -8.01
C ILE A 284 -5.83 16.48 -8.52
N ILE A 285 -5.01 15.81 -7.70
CA ILE A 285 -4.32 14.57 -8.08
C ILE A 285 -5.33 13.45 -8.36
N ASN A 286 -6.35 13.29 -7.51
CA ASN A 286 -7.37 12.26 -7.69
C ASN A 286 -8.22 12.49 -8.93
N GLU A 287 -8.65 13.73 -9.20
CA GLU A 287 -9.40 14.08 -10.41
C GLU A 287 -8.55 13.89 -11.68
N LEU A 288 -7.29 14.32 -11.65
CA LEU A 288 -6.36 14.18 -12.78
C LEU A 288 -6.09 12.70 -13.10
N SER A 289 -5.86 11.88 -12.08
CA SER A 289 -5.59 10.45 -12.24
C SER A 289 -6.85 9.60 -12.46
N ARG A 290 -8.05 10.19 -12.30
CA ARG A 290 -9.34 9.50 -12.29
C ARG A 290 -9.33 8.31 -11.32
N ASN A 291 -8.86 8.56 -10.10
CA ASN A 291 -8.80 7.52 -9.07
C ASN A 291 -10.20 7.25 -8.53
N VAL A 292 -10.82 6.16 -8.98
CA VAL A 292 -12.19 5.77 -8.60
C VAL A 292 -12.32 5.38 -7.13
N ASP A 293 -11.23 5.03 -6.47
CA ASP A 293 -11.17 4.68 -5.07
C ASP A 293 -10.79 5.86 -4.18
N GLY A 294 -10.31 6.94 -4.76
CA GLY A 294 -10.00 8.17 -4.05
C GLY A 294 -11.18 8.68 -3.22
N TYR A 295 -10.90 9.37 -2.13
CA TYR A 295 -11.84 9.92 -1.16
C TYR A 295 -12.49 8.92 -0.21
N ARG A 296 -12.53 7.62 -0.52
CA ARG A 296 -13.27 6.62 0.25
C ARG A 296 -12.50 5.36 0.62
N LEU A 297 -11.44 5.04 -0.11
CA LEU A 297 -10.64 3.82 0.09
C LEU A 297 -9.15 4.16 -0.01
N SER A 298 -8.35 3.49 0.82
CA SER A 298 -6.89 3.63 0.82
C SER A 298 -6.41 5.08 0.86
N THR A 299 -7.17 5.93 1.55
CA THR A 299 -6.89 7.36 1.72
C THR A 299 -6.34 7.57 3.12
N PHE A 300 -5.20 8.24 3.22
CA PHE A 300 -4.51 8.44 4.49
C PHE A 300 -4.50 9.91 4.87
N LEU A 301 -4.66 10.15 6.15
CA LEU A 301 -4.55 11.46 6.78
C LEU A 301 -3.60 11.34 7.95
N HIS A 302 -2.78 12.33 8.17
CA HIS A 302 -1.99 12.43 9.39
C HIS A 302 -2.29 13.70 10.16
N LYS A 303 -2.10 13.65 11.46
CA LYS A 303 -2.20 14.80 12.36
C LYS A 303 -0.98 14.80 13.27
N ASP A 304 -0.20 15.86 13.21
CA ASP A 304 0.91 16.09 14.12
C ASP A 304 0.52 17.05 15.26
N LYS A 305 1.40 17.18 16.28
CA LYS A 305 1.16 18.01 17.46
C LYS A 305 0.85 19.44 17.04
N ASP A 306 -0.21 20.00 17.60
CA ASP A 306 -0.71 21.37 17.35
C ASP A 306 -0.98 21.72 15.86
N LEU A 307 -0.94 20.75 14.98
CA LEU A 307 -1.24 20.93 13.55
C LEU A 307 -2.63 20.41 13.19
N SER A 308 -3.14 20.88 12.06
CA SER A 308 -4.38 20.38 11.45
C SER A 308 -4.12 19.10 10.62
N LEU A 309 -5.21 18.40 10.26
CA LEU A 309 -5.13 17.22 9.40
C LEU A 309 -4.49 17.54 8.05
N ILE A 310 -3.64 16.64 7.57
CA ILE A 310 -2.95 16.71 6.28
C ILE A 310 -3.20 15.41 5.52
N HIS A 311 -3.50 15.50 4.22
CA HIS A 311 -3.55 14.35 3.33
C HIS A 311 -2.16 13.81 2.99
N ILE A 312 -2.08 12.47 2.87
CA ILE A 312 -0.92 11.72 2.42
C ILE A 312 -1.16 11.24 0.99
#